data_15362a89036f660dd35449ee8d9ce8a1
#
_entry.id   15362a89036f660dd35449ee8d9ce8a1
#
_cell.length_a   1.000
_cell.length_b   1.000
_cell.length_c   1.000
_cell.angle_alpha   90.00
_cell.angle_beta   90.00
_cell.angle_gamma   90.00
#
_symmetry.space_group_name_H-M   'P 1'
#
loop_
_entity.id
_entity.type
_entity.pdbx_description
1 polymer ?
#
loop_
_entity_poly.entity_id
_entity_poly.type
_entity_poly.pdbx_seq_one_letter_code
_entity_poly.pdbx_strand_id
1 'polypeptide(L)'
;MLKNILLATVTSVFLLLSVAIHAEPISVVFTCELKDGKTKEDAMAVNAKWLKWARATGGSDEITSSFVSTVIGDMGSFMWVDTYPDITTWGKIADGDSGLDAEFDAVSTCSGNRMYRGEQTVPAK
;
A
#
# COMPACT_ATOMS: atom_id res chain seq x y z
N MET A 1 -16.95 9.44 71.00
CA MET A 1 -17.31 8.30 70.17
C MET A 1 -17.01 8.64 68.72
N LEU A 2 -15.86 8.24 68.23
CA LEU A 2 -15.50 8.41 66.83
C LEU A 2 -16.05 7.24 66.03
N LYS A 3 -16.98 7.49 65.13
CA LYS A 3 -17.41 6.52 64.11
C LYS A 3 -16.46 6.61 62.94
N ASN A 4 -15.65 5.59 62.81
CA ASN A 4 -14.79 5.39 61.63
C ASN A 4 -15.70 5.05 60.44
N ILE A 5 -15.82 5.98 59.48
CA ILE A 5 -16.38 5.74 58.17
C ILE A 5 -15.21 5.27 57.29
N LEU A 6 -15.18 3.97 57.03
CA LEU A 6 -14.27 3.39 56.06
C LEU A 6 -14.80 3.71 54.65
N LEU A 7 -14.14 4.65 54.03
CA LEU A 7 -14.42 4.95 52.60
C LEU A 7 -13.68 3.94 51.74
N ALA A 8 -14.39 2.93 51.28
CA ALA A 8 -13.87 1.98 50.32
C ALA A 8 -13.84 2.64 48.92
N THR A 9 -12.68 3.10 48.52
CA THR A 9 -12.41 3.56 47.18
C THR A 9 -12.32 2.33 46.25
N VAL A 10 -13.38 2.06 45.50
CA VAL A 10 -13.37 1.09 44.41
C VAL A 10 -12.62 1.73 43.24
N THR A 11 -11.36 1.39 43.11
CA THR A 11 -10.56 1.79 41.95
C THR A 11 -10.95 0.83 40.81
N SER A 12 -11.86 1.28 39.96
CA SER A 12 -12.18 0.61 38.69
C SER A 12 -10.98 0.73 37.74
N VAL A 13 -10.18 -0.31 37.69
CA VAL A 13 -9.15 -0.48 36.66
C VAL A 13 -9.87 -0.77 35.36
N PHE A 14 -10.12 0.25 34.55
CA PHE A 14 -10.48 0.07 33.15
C PHE A 14 -9.24 -0.46 32.43
N LEU A 15 -9.19 -1.78 32.24
CA LEU A 15 -8.31 -2.41 31.26
C LEU A 15 -8.82 -1.95 29.88
N LEU A 16 -8.19 -0.90 29.35
CA LEU A 16 -8.26 -0.56 27.94
C LEU A 16 -7.60 -1.71 27.17
N LEU A 17 -8.36 -2.68 26.78
CA LEU A 17 -7.98 -3.63 25.74
C LEU A 17 -7.85 -2.79 24.47
N SER A 18 -6.63 -2.31 24.22
CA SER A 18 -6.26 -1.78 22.92
C SER A 18 -6.32 -2.92 21.93
N VAL A 19 -7.47 -3.10 21.30
CA VAL A 19 -7.57 -3.91 20.09
C VAL A 19 -6.67 -3.21 19.08
N ALA A 20 -5.49 -3.75 18.86
CA ALA A 20 -4.65 -3.32 17.77
C ALA A 20 -5.43 -3.64 16.48
N ILE A 21 -6.10 -2.61 15.95
CA ILE A 21 -6.69 -2.68 14.61
C ILE A 21 -5.47 -2.78 13.69
N HIS A 22 -5.12 -3.98 13.29
CA HIS A 22 -4.12 -4.20 12.27
C HIS A 22 -4.72 -3.65 10.99
N ALA A 23 -4.16 -2.54 10.51
CA ALA A 23 -4.49 -2.01 9.20
C ALA A 23 -4.16 -3.09 8.17
N GLU A 24 -5.13 -3.43 7.33
CA GLU A 24 -4.95 -4.44 6.29
C GLU A 24 -4.26 -3.80 5.09
N PRO A 25 -3.09 -4.33 4.68
CA PRO A 25 -2.42 -3.85 3.48
C PRO A 25 -3.28 -4.14 2.24
N ILE A 26 -3.22 -3.23 1.30
CA ILE A 26 -3.86 -3.39 0.00
C ILE A 26 -2.83 -3.28 -1.11
N SER A 27 -3.07 -3.98 -2.21
CA SER A 27 -2.25 -3.90 -3.41
C SER A 27 -3.09 -3.48 -4.61
N VAL A 28 -2.57 -2.55 -5.40
CA VAL A 28 -3.14 -2.16 -6.68
C VAL A 28 -2.23 -2.71 -7.77
N VAL A 29 -2.83 -3.41 -8.72
CA VAL A 29 -2.11 -4.09 -9.80
C VAL A 29 -2.51 -3.49 -11.14
N PHE A 30 -1.52 -3.06 -11.91
CA PHE A 30 -1.67 -2.61 -13.29
C PHE A 30 -1.01 -3.60 -14.22
N THR A 31 -1.71 -4.03 -15.26
CA THR A 31 -1.11 -4.84 -16.33
C THR A 31 -0.64 -3.91 -17.44
N CYS A 32 0.61 -4.04 -17.82
CA CYS A 32 1.27 -3.11 -18.74
C CYS A 32 2.09 -3.84 -19.81
N GLU A 33 2.36 -3.15 -20.89
CA GLU A 33 3.30 -3.53 -21.94
C GLU A 33 4.28 -2.39 -22.18
N LEU A 34 5.56 -2.71 -22.37
CA LEU A 34 6.55 -1.72 -22.75
C LEU A 34 6.30 -1.25 -24.18
N LYS A 35 6.47 0.04 -24.42
CA LYS A 35 6.45 0.58 -25.78
C LYS A 35 7.71 0.20 -26.55
N ASP A 36 7.60 0.22 -27.87
CA ASP A 36 8.70 -0.12 -28.78
C ASP A 36 9.97 0.69 -28.43
N GLY A 37 11.08 -0.04 -28.32
CA GLY A 37 12.38 0.55 -27.98
C GLY A 37 12.55 0.97 -26.51
N LYS A 38 11.57 0.69 -25.65
CA LYS A 38 11.65 0.96 -24.22
C LYS A 38 12.06 -0.28 -23.44
N THR A 39 12.74 -0.05 -22.34
CA THR A 39 13.28 -1.10 -21.49
C THR A 39 12.60 -1.11 -20.11
N LYS A 40 12.80 -2.20 -19.38
CA LYS A 40 12.41 -2.29 -17.96
C LYS A 40 13.02 -1.16 -17.14
N GLU A 41 14.28 -0.83 -17.41
CA GLU A 41 15.02 0.23 -16.72
C GLU A 41 14.40 1.59 -16.96
N ASP A 42 13.92 1.87 -18.18
CA ASP A 42 13.19 3.12 -18.51
C ASP A 42 11.90 3.22 -17.68
N ALA A 43 11.12 2.14 -17.61
CA ALA A 43 9.90 2.10 -16.83
C ALA A 43 10.17 2.24 -15.32
N MET A 44 11.19 1.56 -14.81
CA MET A 44 11.58 1.63 -13.39
C MET A 44 12.07 3.02 -13.00
N ALA A 45 12.73 3.75 -13.91
CA ALA A 45 13.19 5.11 -13.64
C ALA A 45 12.01 6.08 -13.43
N VAL A 46 10.95 5.96 -14.23
CA VAL A 46 9.72 6.75 -14.02
C VAL A 46 9.04 6.35 -12.73
N ASN A 47 8.92 5.04 -12.48
CA ASN A 47 8.27 4.52 -11.28
C ASN A 47 9.00 4.94 -9.99
N ALA A 48 10.31 5.06 -10.00
CA ALA A 48 11.06 5.57 -8.86
C ALA A 48 10.69 7.01 -8.48
N LYS A 49 10.42 7.86 -9.48
CA LYS A 49 9.91 9.22 -9.25
C LYS A 49 8.51 9.18 -8.63
N TRP A 50 7.65 8.33 -9.18
CA TRP A 50 6.30 8.13 -8.66
C TRP A 50 6.32 7.63 -7.21
N LEU A 51 7.14 6.63 -6.90
CA LEU A 51 7.23 6.07 -5.55
C LEU A 51 7.69 7.12 -4.53
N LYS A 52 8.62 7.99 -4.91
CA LYS A 52 9.05 9.10 -4.07
C LYS A 52 7.88 10.05 -3.78
N TRP A 53 7.13 10.44 -4.81
CA TRP A 53 5.94 11.26 -4.67
C TRP A 53 4.87 10.57 -3.83
N ALA A 54 4.59 9.29 -4.09
CA ALA A 54 3.59 8.51 -3.38
C ALA A 54 3.87 8.44 -1.88
N ARG A 55 5.12 8.16 -1.49
CA ARG A 55 5.53 8.15 -0.07
C ARG A 55 5.36 9.50 0.60
N ALA A 56 5.73 10.57 -0.08
CA ALA A 56 5.55 11.93 0.45
C ALA A 56 4.06 12.29 0.60
N THR A 57 3.23 11.98 -0.41
CA THR A 57 1.79 12.27 -0.41
C THR A 57 1.03 11.38 0.56
N GLY A 58 1.34 10.10 0.62
CA GLY A 58 0.73 9.13 1.53
C GLY A 58 1.21 9.28 2.98
N GLY A 59 2.37 9.90 3.18
CA GLY A 59 2.99 10.04 4.50
C GLY A 59 3.47 8.70 5.07
N SER A 60 3.92 7.78 4.21
CA SER A 60 4.37 6.45 4.63
C SER A 60 5.50 5.92 3.74
N ASP A 61 6.59 5.53 4.36
CA ASP A 61 7.71 4.84 3.70
C ASP A 61 7.41 3.35 3.44
N GLU A 62 6.31 2.83 3.98
CA GLU A 62 5.86 1.44 3.76
C GLU A 62 5.21 1.21 2.40
N ILE A 63 4.92 2.29 1.65
CA ILE A 63 4.45 2.16 0.27
C ILE A 63 5.57 1.53 -0.56
N THR A 64 5.23 0.46 -1.26
CA THR A 64 6.14 -0.23 -2.18
C THR A 64 5.54 -0.34 -3.57
N SER A 65 6.41 -0.44 -4.56
CA SER A 65 6.02 -0.70 -5.94
C SER A 65 6.98 -1.70 -6.55
N SER A 66 6.46 -2.73 -7.20
CA SER A 66 7.24 -3.80 -7.78
C SER A 66 6.94 -3.96 -9.26
N PHE A 67 8.00 -4.06 -10.06
CA PHE A 67 7.90 -4.49 -11.45
C PHE A 67 7.89 -6.02 -11.49
N VAL A 68 6.77 -6.60 -11.89
CA VAL A 68 6.58 -8.06 -11.92
C VAL A 68 6.54 -8.52 -13.39
N SER A 69 7.56 -9.27 -13.78
CA SER A 69 7.67 -9.83 -15.13
C SER A 69 6.95 -11.16 -15.23
N THR A 70 6.37 -11.44 -16.38
CA THR A 70 5.83 -12.76 -16.69
C THR A 70 6.99 -13.76 -16.90
N VAL A 71 6.94 -14.89 -16.20
CA VAL A 71 7.92 -15.99 -16.34
C VAL A 71 7.36 -17.12 -17.18
N ILE A 72 6.04 -17.34 -17.11
CA ILE A 72 5.30 -18.33 -17.91
C ILE A 72 4.06 -17.63 -18.45
N GLY A 73 3.82 -17.71 -19.76
CA GLY A 73 2.69 -17.09 -20.44
C GLY A 73 3.12 -15.94 -21.35
N ASP A 74 2.37 -14.84 -21.36
CA ASP A 74 2.68 -13.68 -22.19
C ASP A 74 3.92 -12.93 -21.67
N MET A 75 5.06 -13.17 -22.29
CA MET A 75 6.35 -12.59 -21.95
C MET A 75 6.47 -11.11 -22.34
N GLY A 76 5.53 -10.59 -23.14
CA GLY A 76 5.49 -9.17 -23.54
C GLY A 76 4.86 -8.26 -22.50
N SER A 77 4.15 -8.83 -21.53
CA SER A 77 3.47 -8.08 -20.48
C SER A 77 4.24 -8.11 -19.17
N PHE A 78 4.02 -7.08 -18.38
CA PHE A 78 4.48 -6.99 -16.98
C PHE A 78 3.38 -6.39 -16.11
N MET A 79 3.58 -6.40 -14.80
CA MET A 79 2.66 -5.74 -13.88
C MET A 79 3.43 -4.78 -12.97
N TRP A 80 2.81 -3.64 -12.68
CA TRP A 80 3.12 -2.88 -11.48
C TRP A 80 2.26 -3.44 -10.35
N VAL A 81 2.89 -3.72 -9.23
CA VAL A 81 2.22 -4.09 -7.98
C VAL A 81 2.58 -3.06 -6.92
N ASP A 82 1.64 -2.17 -6.65
CA ASP A 82 1.80 -1.10 -5.67
C ASP A 82 1.10 -1.51 -4.38
N THR A 83 1.84 -1.60 -3.29
CA THR A 83 1.30 -2.01 -1.99
C THR A 83 1.32 -0.86 -1.01
N TYR A 84 0.21 -0.68 -0.33
CA TYR A 84 -0.06 0.37 0.65
C TYR A 84 -0.35 -0.26 2.02
N PRO A 85 0.07 0.38 3.13
CA PRO A 85 -0.18 -0.16 4.46
C PRO A 85 -1.67 -0.25 4.80
N ASP A 86 -2.50 0.60 4.20
CA ASP A 86 -3.94 0.65 4.43
C ASP A 86 -4.69 1.42 3.32
N ILE A 87 -6.01 1.31 3.32
CA ILE A 87 -6.90 1.96 2.35
C ILE A 87 -6.87 3.50 2.46
N THR A 88 -6.62 4.04 3.64
CA THR A 88 -6.56 5.49 3.87
C THR A 88 -5.33 6.09 3.21
N THR A 89 -4.19 5.42 3.33
CA THR A 89 -2.93 5.80 2.65
C THR A 89 -3.10 5.76 1.14
N TRP A 90 -3.71 4.68 0.61
CA TRP A 90 -4.04 4.61 -0.81
C TRP A 90 -4.96 5.76 -1.26
N GLY A 91 -5.98 6.10 -0.48
CA GLY A 91 -6.91 7.19 -0.80
C GLY A 91 -6.23 8.53 -1.01
N LYS A 92 -5.21 8.85 -0.22
CA LYS A 92 -4.41 10.07 -0.40
C LYS A 92 -3.67 10.08 -1.73
N ILE A 93 -3.17 8.93 -2.16
CA ILE A 93 -2.48 8.78 -3.46
C ILE A 93 -3.48 8.89 -4.60
N ALA A 94 -4.64 8.23 -4.49
CA ALA A 94 -5.69 8.24 -5.52
C ALA A 94 -6.28 9.64 -5.76
N ASP A 95 -6.34 10.47 -4.71
CA ASP A 95 -6.83 11.84 -4.80
C ASP A 95 -5.74 12.83 -5.26
N GLY A 96 -4.47 12.40 -5.31
CA GLY A 96 -3.34 13.22 -5.69
C GLY A 96 -3.02 13.17 -7.20
N ASP A 97 -2.19 14.09 -7.63
CA ASP A 97 -1.63 14.13 -8.98
C ASP A 97 -0.10 14.15 -8.89
N SER A 98 0.53 13.11 -9.43
CA SER A 98 1.99 13.02 -9.47
C SER A 98 2.62 13.88 -10.56
N GLY A 99 1.84 14.27 -11.55
CA GLY A 99 2.32 14.97 -12.76
C GLY A 99 3.19 14.09 -13.68
N LEU A 100 3.18 12.76 -13.51
CA LEU A 100 4.05 11.83 -14.24
C LEU A 100 3.36 11.05 -15.34
N ASP A 101 2.08 11.32 -15.63
CA ASP A 101 1.29 10.57 -16.61
C ASP A 101 1.97 10.53 -17.98
N ALA A 102 2.46 11.68 -18.46
CA ALA A 102 3.15 11.76 -19.75
C ALA A 102 4.45 10.95 -19.77
N GLU A 103 5.18 10.87 -18.65
CA GLU A 103 6.40 10.07 -18.55
C GLU A 103 6.08 8.58 -18.55
N PHE A 104 5.02 8.15 -17.85
CA PHE A 104 4.55 6.77 -17.90
C PHE A 104 4.06 6.38 -19.29
N ASP A 105 3.26 7.23 -19.92
CA ASP A 105 2.76 7.00 -21.27
C ASP A 105 3.88 6.94 -22.33
N ALA A 106 5.00 7.58 -22.05
CA ALA A 106 6.15 7.51 -22.97
C ALA A 106 6.88 6.16 -22.91
N VAL A 107 6.76 5.39 -21.83
CA VAL A 107 7.52 4.13 -21.63
C VAL A 107 6.65 2.87 -21.69
N SER A 108 5.37 2.96 -21.36
CA SER A 108 4.48 1.80 -21.31
C SER A 108 3.02 2.16 -21.61
N THR A 109 2.25 1.14 -21.93
CA THR A 109 0.80 1.21 -22.01
C THR A 109 0.23 0.24 -20.99
N CYS A 110 -0.61 0.74 -20.08
CA CYS A 110 -1.22 -0.07 -19.05
C CYS A 110 -2.72 -0.25 -19.31
N SER A 111 -3.20 -1.46 -19.15
CA SER A 111 -4.60 -1.83 -19.31
C SER A 111 -5.16 -2.33 -17.99
N GLY A 112 -6.19 -1.66 -17.51
CA GLY A 112 -6.90 -2.04 -16.29
C GLY A 112 -6.05 -1.92 -15.02
N ASN A 113 -6.73 -1.67 -13.94
CA ASN A 113 -6.19 -1.78 -12.61
C ASN A 113 -7.11 -2.66 -11.77
N ARG A 114 -6.54 -3.35 -10.80
CA ARG A 114 -7.28 -4.15 -9.83
C ARG A 114 -6.71 -3.91 -8.45
N MET A 115 -7.61 -3.84 -7.49
CA MET A 115 -7.22 -3.71 -6.09
C MET A 115 -7.46 -5.02 -5.37
N TYR A 116 -6.49 -5.43 -4.57
CA TYR A 116 -6.53 -6.64 -3.79
C TYR A 116 -6.29 -6.32 -2.32
N ARG A 117 -6.99 -7.06 -1.46
CA ARG A 117 -6.71 -7.15 -0.04
C ARG A 117 -6.21 -8.56 0.23
N GLY A 118 -5.10 -8.68 0.93
CA GLY A 118 -4.51 -9.96 1.25
C GLY A 118 -4.44 -10.20 2.75
N GLU A 119 -4.68 -11.43 3.14
CA GLU A 119 -4.46 -11.91 4.49
C GLU A 119 -3.38 -12.99 4.48
N GLN A 120 -2.49 -12.96 5.45
CA GLN A 120 -1.52 -14.04 5.62
C GLN A 120 -2.19 -15.28 6.20
N THR A 121 -1.96 -16.40 5.54
CA THR A 121 -2.32 -17.70 6.14
C THR A 121 -1.39 -17.99 7.32
N VAL A 122 -1.98 -18.11 8.49
CA VAL A 122 -1.23 -18.52 9.70
C VAL A 122 -1.29 -20.04 9.79
N PRO A 123 -0.13 -20.74 9.86
CA PRO A 123 -0.12 -22.19 10.05
C PRO A 123 -0.86 -22.56 11.34
N ALA A 124 -1.63 -23.62 11.27
CA ALA A 124 -2.22 -24.21 12.49
C ALA A 124 -1.10 -24.65 13.44
N LYS A 125 -1.27 -24.37 14.74
CA LYS A 125 -0.35 -24.80 15.79
C LYS A 125 -0.54 -26.26 16.10
#